data_e01933b8f43656a19d42f8b9c38eb63e
#
_entry.id   e01933b8f43656a19d42f8b9c38eb63e
#
_cell.length_a   1.000
_cell.length_b   1.000
_cell.length_c   1.000
_cell.angle_alpha   90.00
_cell.angle_beta   90.00
_cell.angle_gamma   90.00
#
_symmetry.space_group_name_H-M   'P 1'
#
loop_
_entity.id
_entity.type
_entity.pdbx_description
1 polymer ?
#
loop_
_entity_poly.entity_id
_entity_poly.type
_entity_poly.pdbx_seq_one_letter_code
_entity_poly.pdbx_strand_id
1 'polypeptide(L)'
;NQNRSDFIVYSPGIQAAFGNDFGHNSTVPEKATEEIKEQPGVTNEVYLYRNTFEDDHISCDWGTPYVVDNTYKEQRMLPEHLNLGVYQTENYRHTVGLTADNHPLGNVFGFSENFFNRLDIIEGETDLSVLKDKLWNGNNVILMGEYDDHGNFGGADAADYCGLSVGDTIQFYENGTPTEEFTIIAKAVATNSDMTMTGGGSNIAQIIEGPKIFMAENKFKEIYETPTLYGFLFDVEEQYQQEMESYLAQDTDVAYTSILTMKATVSGVKNVVLLIGGVIGDVFALVGLINFINLVMTNIITRRHEFATMQSIGMTNQQLRKMMISESFSYVLLAGIVGTLAAGVLGMTLVRAFVEISPSSIMMTFQMTLLPALIMLVLFLVLAFIVPVVALRLFNNRSVVERLRVNE
;
A
#
# COMPACT_ATOMS: atom_id res chain seq x y z
N ASN A 1 12.43 2.40 -5.50
CA ASN A 1 12.12 1.04 -5.03
C ASN A 1 13.33 0.09 -5.18
N GLN A 2 14.53 0.55 -4.78
CA GLN A 2 15.77 -0.23 -4.90
C GLN A 2 16.03 -1.15 -3.69
N ASN A 3 15.21 -1.10 -2.66
CA ASN A 3 15.46 -1.76 -1.37
C ASN A 3 14.45 -2.86 -1.03
N ARG A 4 13.85 -3.52 -2.02
CA ARG A 4 12.85 -4.54 -1.79
C ARG A 4 13.34 -5.89 -2.30
N SER A 5 13.13 -6.96 -1.50
CA SER A 5 13.36 -8.33 -1.97
C SER A 5 12.41 -8.69 -3.11
N ASP A 6 12.94 -9.38 -4.12
CA ASP A 6 12.13 -9.92 -5.20
C ASP A 6 11.27 -11.11 -4.73
N PHE A 7 11.79 -11.90 -3.80
CA PHE A 7 11.14 -13.07 -3.22
C PHE A 7 11.27 -13.09 -1.70
N ILE A 8 10.21 -13.51 -1.06
CA ILE A 8 10.12 -13.78 0.37
C ILE A 8 9.57 -15.17 0.55
N VAL A 9 10.32 -16.02 1.21
CA VAL A 9 9.93 -17.40 1.53
C VAL A 9 9.72 -17.54 3.02
N TYR A 10 8.65 -18.19 3.41
CA TYR A 10 8.23 -18.40 4.79
C TYR A 10 7.51 -19.72 4.96
N SER A 11 7.28 -20.17 6.19
CA SER A 11 6.55 -21.40 6.46
C SER A 11 5.07 -21.28 6.04
N PRO A 12 4.47 -22.31 5.43
CA PRO A 12 3.03 -22.34 5.14
C PRO A 12 2.14 -22.13 6.37
N GLY A 13 2.61 -22.51 7.56
CA GLY A 13 1.93 -22.28 8.82
C GLY A 13 1.71 -20.79 9.12
N ILE A 14 2.64 -19.93 8.77
CA ILE A 14 2.52 -18.47 8.93
C ILE A 14 1.38 -17.93 8.07
N GLN A 15 1.25 -18.41 6.83
CA GLN A 15 0.18 -18.00 5.93
C GLN A 15 -1.20 -18.41 6.42
N ALA A 16 -1.32 -19.62 6.99
CA ALA A 16 -2.59 -20.15 7.49
C ALA A 16 -3.05 -19.46 8.78
N ALA A 17 -2.12 -19.02 9.61
CA ALA A 17 -2.40 -18.47 10.93
C ALA A 17 -2.69 -16.97 10.94
N PHE A 18 -2.37 -16.24 9.87
CA PHE A 18 -2.49 -14.77 9.80
C PHE A 18 -2.19 -14.09 11.15
N GLY A 19 -0.98 -14.33 11.66
CA GLY A 19 -0.45 -13.63 12.81
C GLY A 19 -0.79 -14.20 14.20
N ASN A 20 -1.53 -15.28 14.31
CA ASN A 20 -1.90 -15.84 15.63
C ASN A 20 -1.02 -16.99 16.13
N ASP A 21 -0.11 -17.46 15.32
CA ASP A 21 0.76 -18.56 15.72
C ASP A 21 2.18 -18.02 15.98
N PHE A 22 2.48 -17.73 17.24
CA PHE A 22 3.87 -17.63 17.71
C PHE A 22 4.61 -19.00 17.59
N GLY A 23 4.04 -19.84 16.79
CA GLY A 23 4.01 -21.11 16.57
C GLY A 23 5.01 -22.13 16.34
N HIS A 24 4.59 -23.14 16.85
CA HIS A 24 5.04 -24.49 16.51
C HIS A 24 4.89 -24.69 14.99
N ASN A 25 5.98 -24.86 14.28
CA ASN A 25 6.10 -25.09 12.84
C ASN A 25 6.18 -23.85 11.93
N SER A 26 6.59 -22.70 12.45
CA SER A 26 6.78 -21.47 11.67
C SER A 26 8.19 -21.32 11.07
N THR A 27 8.98 -22.37 11.03
CA THR A 27 10.35 -22.33 10.49
C THR A 27 10.38 -22.60 8.98
N VAL A 28 11.22 -21.88 8.27
CA VAL A 28 11.60 -22.22 6.90
C VAL A 28 12.61 -23.37 6.97
N PRO A 29 12.38 -24.49 6.27
CA PRO A 29 13.32 -25.61 6.31
C PRO A 29 14.71 -25.20 5.78
N GLU A 30 15.76 -25.54 6.51
CA GLU A 30 17.14 -25.25 6.12
C GLU A 30 17.48 -25.82 4.73
N LYS A 31 16.98 -27.03 4.45
CA LYS A 31 17.13 -27.67 3.14
C LYS A 31 16.53 -26.82 2.02
N ALA A 32 15.37 -26.22 2.22
CA ALA A 32 14.75 -25.37 1.21
C ALA A 32 15.59 -24.11 0.94
N THR A 33 16.17 -23.51 1.98
CA THR A 33 17.04 -22.33 1.79
C THR A 33 18.31 -22.68 1.02
N GLU A 34 18.91 -23.84 1.29
CA GLU A 34 20.10 -24.29 0.55
C GLU A 34 19.77 -24.57 -0.94
N GLU A 35 18.67 -25.27 -1.21
CA GLU A 35 18.22 -25.55 -2.58
C GLU A 35 17.86 -24.27 -3.35
N ILE A 36 17.26 -23.26 -2.69
CA ILE A 36 16.95 -21.95 -3.30
C ILE A 36 18.25 -21.22 -3.65
N LYS A 37 19.24 -21.21 -2.78
CA LYS A 37 20.54 -20.54 -3.03
C LYS A 37 21.29 -21.13 -4.23
N GLU A 38 21.09 -22.39 -4.53
CA GLU A 38 21.70 -23.04 -5.69
C GLU A 38 21.00 -22.65 -7.01
N GLN A 39 19.84 -22.01 -6.97
CA GLN A 39 19.14 -21.60 -8.19
C GLN A 39 19.84 -20.43 -8.89
N PRO A 40 19.73 -20.36 -10.23
CA PRO A 40 20.39 -19.30 -11.01
C PRO A 40 19.90 -17.90 -10.64
N GLY A 41 20.84 -16.96 -10.51
CA GLY A 41 20.54 -15.54 -10.36
C GLY A 41 20.12 -15.10 -8.96
N VAL A 42 20.17 -15.98 -7.96
CA VAL A 42 19.90 -15.64 -6.55
C VAL A 42 21.02 -14.77 -5.98
N THR A 43 20.64 -13.68 -5.35
CA THR A 43 21.55 -12.69 -4.75
C THR A 43 20.89 -12.02 -3.54
N ASN A 44 21.71 -11.28 -2.75
CA ASN A 44 21.24 -10.47 -1.63
C ASN A 44 20.38 -11.22 -0.61
N GLU A 45 20.81 -12.42 -0.25
CA GLU A 45 20.12 -13.29 0.69
C GLU A 45 20.01 -12.63 2.08
N VAL A 46 18.83 -12.75 2.66
CA VAL A 46 18.53 -12.26 4.01
C VAL A 46 17.88 -13.37 4.81
N TYR A 47 18.42 -13.59 5.99
CA TYR A 47 17.87 -14.49 6.98
C TYR A 47 17.21 -13.66 8.07
N LEU A 48 15.93 -13.95 8.33
CA LEU A 48 15.17 -13.35 9.41
C LEU A 48 14.78 -14.43 10.40
N TYR A 49 15.35 -14.38 11.58
CA TYR A 49 15.02 -15.27 12.69
C TYR A 49 14.00 -14.62 13.60
N ARG A 50 13.25 -15.41 14.33
CA ARG A 50 12.29 -14.94 15.35
C ARG A 50 12.32 -15.89 16.53
N ASN A 51 12.15 -15.34 17.75
CA ASN A 51 11.89 -16.13 18.93
C ASN A 51 10.50 -16.81 18.85
N THR A 52 10.36 -17.95 19.47
CA THR A 52 9.15 -18.77 19.48
C THR A 52 8.76 -19.15 20.90
N PHE A 53 7.64 -19.84 21.07
CA PHE A 53 7.26 -20.40 22.37
C PHE A 53 8.15 -21.55 22.87
N GLU A 54 8.95 -22.13 22.00
CA GLU A 54 9.96 -23.11 22.41
C GLU A 54 11.10 -22.44 23.22
N ASP A 55 11.21 -21.11 23.09
CA ASP A 55 12.15 -20.26 23.82
C ASP A 55 11.53 -19.71 25.12
N ASP A 56 10.54 -20.37 25.73
CA ASP A 56 9.75 -19.89 26.86
C ASP A 56 10.56 -19.71 28.15
N HIS A 57 11.80 -20.18 28.18
CA HIS A 57 12.77 -19.94 29.24
C HIS A 57 13.50 -18.59 29.12
N ILE A 58 13.34 -17.90 27.95
CA ILE A 58 13.93 -16.59 27.69
C ILE A 58 12.83 -15.53 27.68
N SER A 59 13.03 -14.48 28.45
CA SER A 59 12.12 -13.33 28.50
C SER A 59 12.89 -12.03 28.37
N CYS A 60 12.19 -10.92 28.07
CA CYS A 60 12.78 -9.60 28.04
C CYS A 60 11.88 -8.59 28.76
N ASP A 61 12.48 -7.66 29.48
CA ASP A 61 11.79 -6.56 30.15
C ASP A 61 12.32 -5.22 29.60
N TRP A 62 11.41 -4.40 29.13
CA TRP A 62 11.70 -3.08 28.59
C TRP A 62 11.23 -1.95 29.51
N GLY A 63 10.79 -2.27 30.75
CA GLY A 63 10.55 -1.31 31.81
C GLY A 63 9.29 -0.43 31.68
N THR A 64 8.59 -0.51 30.52
CA THR A 64 7.39 0.32 30.25
C THR A 64 6.12 -0.53 30.26
N PRO A 65 4.92 0.08 30.37
CA PRO A 65 3.66 -0.68 30.35
C PRO A 65 3.47 -1.47 29.05
N TYR A 66 2.94 -2.67 29.20
CA TYR A 66 2.42 -3.44 28.06
C TYR A 66 1.11 -2.81 27.60
N VAL A 67 0.96 -2.60 26.31
CA VAL A 67 -0.34 -2.20 25.74
C VAL A 67 -1.14 -3.47 25.52
N VAL A 68 -2.19 -3.66 26.30
CA VAL A 68 -3.06 -4.86 26.22
C VAL A 68 -4.26 -4.64 25.30
N ASP A 69 -4.65 -3.42 25.08
CA ASP A 69 -5.75 -3.01 24.21
C ASP A 69 -5.68 -1.49 24.07
N ASN A 70 -6.11 -0.96 22.93
CA ASN A 70 -6.26 0.48 22.69
C ASN A 70 -7.11 1.20 23.76
N THR A 71 -7.93 0.47 24.49
CA THR A 71 -8.77 0.98 25.57
C THR A 71 -7.98 1.19 26.87
N TYR A 72 -6.80 0.59 27.04
CA TYR A 72 -6.02 0.59 28.29
C TYR A 72 -4.60 1.14 28.14
N LYS A 73 -4.41 2.09 27.26
CA LYS A 73 -3.11 2.70 26.88
C LYS A 73 -2.21 3.18 28.03
N GLU A 74 -2.76 3.34 29.22
CA GLU A 74 -2.04 3.88 30.38
C GLU A 74 -1.78 2.85 31.48
N GLN A 75 -2.20 1.59 31.33
CA GLN A 75 -2.03 0.61 32.39
C GLN A 75 -0.97 -0.43 32.01
N ARG A 76 0.15 -0.42 32.73
CA ARG A 76 1.09 -1.52 32.75
C ARG A 76 0.35 -2.77 33.24
N MET A 77 0.04 -3.68 32.32
CA MET A 77 -0.43 -5.01 32.73
C MET A 77 0.77 -5.85 33.10
N LEU A 78 1.17 -5.75 34.36
CA LEU A 78 2.02 -6.75 34.95
C LEU A 78 1.25 -8.08 35.02
N PRO A 79 1.94 -9.23 34.99
CA PRO A 79 1.33 -10.55 35.15
C PRO A 79 0.36 -10.65 36.32
N GLU A 80 0.60 -9.91 37.37
CA GLU A 80 -0.24 -9.79 38.58
C GLU A 80 -1.60 -9.08 38.34
N HIS A 81 -1.73 -8.28 37.27
CA HIS A 81 -2.98 -7.62 36.87
C HIS A 81 -3.79 -8.41 35.84
N LEU A 82 -3.15 -9.36 35.16
CA LEU A 82 -3.85 -10.33 34.35
C LEU A 82 -4.61 -11.25 35.34
N ASN A 83 -5.93 -11.30 35.25
CA ASN A 83 -6.72 -12.22 36.07
C ASN A 83 -6.49 -13.67 35.57
N LEU A 84 -5.29 -14.16 35.79
CA LEU A 84 -4.78 -15.45 35.32
C LEU A 84 -5.56 -16.65 35.87
N GLY A 85 -6.46 -16.44 36.86
CA GLY A 85 -7.29 -17.50 37.41
C GLY A 85 -8.20 -18.19 36.39
N VAL A 86 -8.54 -17.50 35.30
CA VAL A 86 -9.38 -18.07 34.22
C VAL A 86 -8.50 -18.58 33.06
N TYR A 87 -7.24 -18.19 32.97
CA TYR A 87 -6.39 -18.34 31.79
C TYR A 87 -5.07 -19.07 32.06
N GLN A 88 -5.05 -19.93 33.07
CA GLN A 88 -3.86 -20.72 33.49
C GLN A 88 -3.50 -21.86 32.52
N THR A 89 -4.16 -22.00 31.37
CA THR A 89 -3.79 -23.03 30.42
C THR A 89 -2.53 -22.60 29.65
N GLU A 90 -1.61 -23.52 29.44
CA GLU A 90 -0.40 -23.36 28.62
C GLU A 90 -0.73 -22.71 27.27
N ASN A 91 -1.78 -23.14 26.61
CA ASN A 91 -2.26 -22.57 25.36
C ASN A 91 -2.58 -21.06 25.43
N TYR A 92 -3.09 -20.58 26.56
CA TYR A 92 -3.41 -19.15 26.68
C TYR A 92 -2.17 -18.29 26.89
N ARG A 93 -1.23 -18.76 27.70
CA ARG A 93 0.07 -18.07 27.86
C ARG A 93 0.77 -17.93 26.52
N HIS A 94 0.77 -18.96 25.72
CA HIS A 94 1.31 -18.93 24.36
C HIS A 94 0.56 -17.92 23.47
N THR A 95 -0.75 -17.84 23.56
CA THR A 95 -1.54 -16.85 22.77
C THR A 95 -1.20 -15.42 23.12
N VAL A 96 -0.80 -15.14 24.34
CA VAL A 96 -0.47 -13.80 24.84
C VAL A 96 1.04 -13.53 24.93
N GLY A 97 1.89 -14.43 24.45
CA GLY A 97 3.35 -14.24 24.39
C GLY A 97 4.01 -14.18 25.77
N LEU A 98 3.56 -15.04 26.71
CA LEU A 98 4.15 -15.15 28.04
C LEU A 98 4.95 -16.42 28.20
N THR A 99 6.06 -16.35 28.94
CA THR A 99 6.84 -17.49 29.41
C THR A 99 6.06 -18.33 30.43
N ALA A 100 6.61 -19.48 30.79
CA ALA A 100 6.08 -20.32 31.88
C ALA A 100 5.92 -19.55 33.20
N ASP A 101 6.79 -18.58 33.47
CA ASP A 101 6.79 -17.76 34.68
C ASP A 101 5.97 -16.46 34.54
N ASN A 102 5.18 -16.35 33.46
CA ASN A 102 4.34 -15.18 33.14
C ASN A 102 5.13 -13.89 32.87
N HIS A 103 6.37 -14.01 32.40
CA HIS A 103 7.13 -12.88 31.85
C HIS A 103 6.93 -12.78 30.34
N PRO A 104 7.06 -11.58 29.74
CA PRO A 104 6.90 -11.44 28.30
C PRO A 104 8.03 -12.09 27.54
N LEU A 105 7.68 -12.83 26.49
CA LEU A 105 8.64 -13.32 25.50
C LEU A 105 9.24 -12.18 24.69
N GLY A 106 8.47 -11.11 24.48
CA GLY A 106 8.80 -10.04 23.53
C GLY A 106 8.71 -10.50 22.07
N ASN A 107 8.77 -9.55 21.16
CA ASN A 107 8.89 -9.78 19.71
C ASN A 107 10.35 -9.56 19.30
N VAL A 108 11.18 -10.59 19.43
CA VAL A 108 12.60 -10.50 19.15
C VAL A 108 12.93 -11.12 17.81
N PHE A 109 13.64 -10.36 16.98
CA PHE A 109 14.05 -10.78 15.65
C PHE A 109 15.57 -10.69 15.52
N GLY A 110 16.17 -11.73 14.94
CA GLY A 110 17.56 -11.73 14.49
C GLY A 110 17.61 -11.54 12.97
N PHE A 111 18.47 -10.68 12.47
CA PHE A 111 18.58 -10.45 11.02
C PHE A 111 20.03 -10.51 10.53
N SER A 112 20.20 -11.02 9.32
CA SER A 112 21.49 -11.07 8.64
C SER A 112 21.89 -9.71 8.05
N GLU A 113 23.17 -9.57 7.75
CA GLU A 113 23.79 -8.31 7.33
C GLU A 113 23.11 -7.64 6.13
N ASN A 114 22.65 -8.42 5.16
CA ASN A 114 22.01 -7.87 3.97
C ASN A 114 20.65 -7.20 4.24
N PHE A 115 19.95 -7.57 5.32
CA PHE A 115 18.71 -6.91 5.71
C PHE A 115 18.94 -5.47 6.15
N PHE A 116 20.09 -5.18 6.72
CA PHE A 116 20.45 -3.85 7.19
C PHE A 116 20.35 -2.77 6.10
N ASN A 117 20.69 -3.11 4.86
CA ASN A 117 20.61 -2.21 3.72
C ASN A 117 19.16 -1.87 3.31
N ARG A 118 18.17 -2.51 3.92
CA ARG A 118 16.72 -2.37 3.64
C ARG A 118 15.99 -1.59 4.72
N LEU A 119 16.73 -1.09 5.71
CA LEU A 119 16.18 -0.32 6.81
C LEU A 119 16.21 1.19 6.50
N ASP A 120 15.10 1.84 6.73
CA ASP A 120 14.99 3.29 6.77
C ASP A 120 15.07 3.74 8.24
N ILE A 121 16.18 4.37 8.62
CA ILE A 121 16.40 4.85 10.00
C ILE A 121 15.59 6.13 10.21
N ILE A 122 14.73 6.11 11.22
CA ILE A 122 13.82 7.23 11.55
C ILE A 122 14.41 8.08 12.68
N GLU A 123 15.02 7.43 13.68
CA GLU A 123 15.59 8.08 14.86
C GLU A 123 16.86 7.36 15.32
N GLY A 124 17.81 8.08 15.87
CA GLY A 124 19.05 7.54 16.42
C GLY A 124 20.26 7.69 15.50
N GLU A 125 21.15 6.70 15.49
CA GLU A 125 22.36 6.70 14.67
C GLU A 125 21.99 6.58 13.18
N THR A 126 22.40 7.57 12.40
CA THR A 126 22.08 7.65 10.95
C THR A 126 23.22 7.20 10.04
N ASP A 127 24.45 7.11 10.57
CA ASP A 127 25.55 6.53 9.81
C ASP A 127 25.42 5.00 9.83
N LEU A 128 25.06 4.44 8.69
CA LEU A 128 24.80 3.01 8.55
C LEU A 128 26.03 2.15 8.87
N SER A 129 27.24 2.64 8.64
CA SER A 129 28.46 1.90 8.94
C SER A 129 28.71 1.82 10.45
N VAL A 130 28.48 2.93 11.15
CA VAL A 130 28.59 3.00 12.62
C VAL A 130 27.50 2.18 13.28
N LEU A 131 26.25 2.30 12.77
CA LEU A 131 25.11 1.55 13.28
C LEU A 131 25.33 0.04 13.15
N LYS A 132 25.81 -0.40 11.99
CA LYS A 132 26.15 -1.80 11.73
C LYS A 132 27.26 -2.31 12.69
N ASP A 133 28.33 -1.56 12.85
CA ASP A 133 29.41 -1.94 13.77
C ASP A 133 28.91 -2.09 15.21
N LYS A 134 28.10 -1.14 15.68
CA LYS A 134 27.48 -1.20 17.01
C LYS A 134 26.58 -2.43 17.18
N LEU A 135 25.77 -2.78 16.16
CA LEU A 135 24.85 -3.93 16.23
C LEU A 135 25.58 -5.27 16.26
N TRP A 136 26.62 -5.44 15.43
CA TRP A 136 27.32 -6.72 15.33
C TRP A 136 28.35 -6.94 16.43
N ASN A 137 28.95 -5.87 16.97
CA ASN A 137 30.03 -5.94 17.95
C ASN A 137 29.60 -5.50 19.36
N GLY A 138 28.41 -4.98 19.55
CA GLY A 138 27.89 -4.54 20.85
C GLY A 138 26.55 -5.14 21.20
N ASN A 139 26.15 -4.95 22.47
CA ASN A 139 24.81 -5.31 22.93
C ASN A 139 23.84 -4.18 22.60
N ASN A 140 23.45 -4.11 21.33
CA ASN A 140 22.58 -3.07 20.81
C ASN A 140 21.44 -3.64 19.99
N VAL A 141 20.30 -2.93 19.98
CA VAL A 141 19.10 -3.30 19.24
C VAL A 141 18.52 -2.10 18.51
N ILE A 142 17.72 -2.40 17.50
CA ILE A 142 16.87 -1.45 16.78
C ILE A 142 15.41 -1.76 17.11
N LEU A 143 14.60 -0.74 17.36
CA LEU A 143 13.16 -0.89 17.39
C LEU A 143 12.60 -0.74 15.97
N MET A 144 11.89 -1.77 15.53
CA MET A 144 11.22 -1.72 14.23
C MET A 144 9.81 -1.18 14.37
N GLY A 145 9.48 -0.23 13.51
CA GLY A 145 8.18 0.39 13.42
C GLY A 145 7.48 0.18 12.10
N GLU A 146 6.27 0.68 12.04
CA GLU A 146 5.45 0.69 10.84
C GLU A 146 5.00 2.12 10.57
N TYR A 147 4.75 2.46 9.31
CA TYR A 147 4.03 3.67 8.98
C TYR A 147 2.53 3.40 9.09
N ASP A 148 1.80 4.35 9.69
CA ASP A 148 0.34 4.33 9.67
C ASP A 148 -0.21 4.62 8.26
N ASP A 149 -1.53 4.49 8.11
CA ASP A 149 -2.25 4.80 6.85
C ASP A 149 -2.08 6.27 6.40
N HIS A 150 -1.56 7.13 7.26
CA HIS A 150 -1.29 8.55 6.99
C HIS A 150 0.18 8.84 6.70
N GLY A 151 1.04 7.81 6.72
CA GLY A 151 2.47 7.93 6.51
C GLY A 151 3.24 8.45 7.73
N ASN A 152 2.64 8.44 8.92
CA ASN A 152 3.35 8.75 10.15
C ASN A 152 3.97 7.48 10.71
N PHE A 153 5.19 7.62 11.22
CA PHE A 153 5.86 6.52 11.88
C PHE A 153 5.12 6.13 13.15
N GLY A 154 4.80 4.85 13.24
CA GLY A 154 4.22 4.29 14.43
C GLY A 154 2.70 4.40 14.55
N GLY A 155 2.00 5.09 13.63
CA GLY A 155 0.57 5.34 13.75
C GLY A 155 0.21 6.08 15.05
N ALA A 156 -1.02 6.47 15.22
CA ALA A 156 -1.47 7.11 16.47
C ALA A 156 -1.31 6.21 17.71
N ASP A 157 -1.19 4.90 17.48
CA ASP A 157 -1.19 3.88 18.53
C ASP A 157 0.15 3.11 18.65
N ALA A 158 0.98 3.13 17.63
CA ALA A 158 2.29 2.46 17.60
C ALA A 158 3.46 3.45 17.75
N ALA A 159 3.21 4.76 17.69
CA ALA A 159 4.22 5.80 17.88
C ALA A 159 4.95 5.72 19.22
N ASP A 160 4.22 5.31 20.24
CA ASP A 160 4.80 5.03 21.55
C ASP A 160 5.03 3.53 21.73
N TYR A 161 6.00 2.95 20.97
CA TYR A 161 6.44 1.59 21.24
C TYR A 161 6.74 1.39 22.73
N CYS A 162 5.68 1.24 23.50
CA CYS A 162 5.74 1.15 24.96
C CYS A 162 6.48 2.33 25.60
N GLY A 163 6.50 3.53 25.00
CA GLY A 163 7.23 4.69 25.54
C GLY A 163 8.75 4.61 25.43
N LEU A 164 9.30 3.65 24.67
CA LEU A 164 10.74 3.48 24.54
C LEU A 164 11.37 4.53 23.61
N SER A 165 12.54 5.01 24.01
CA SER A 165 13.36 6.00 23.30
C SER A 165 14.71 5.42 22.94
N VAL A 166 15.38 6.05 21.98
CA VAL A 166 16.79 5.75 21.70
C VAL A 166 17.62 6.09 22.95
N GLY A 167 18.44 5.13 23.40
CA GLY A 167 19.22 5.20 24.63
C GLY A 167 18.62 4.41 25.79
N ASP A 168 17.34 4.03 25.74
CA ASP A 168 16.76 3.12 26.73
C ASP A 168 17.31 1.71 26.57
N THR A 169 17.13 0.88 27.60
CA THR A 169 17.67 -0.48 27.65
C THR A 169 16.58 -1.52 27.77
N ILE A 170 16.87 -2.71 27.26
CA ILE A 170 16.03 -3.90 27.34
C ILE A 170 16.86 -4.98 28.04
N GLN A 171 16.36 -5.46 29.20
CA GLN A 171 17.00 -6.51 29.97
C GLN A 171 16.47 -7.87 29.53
N PHE A 172 17.36 -8.79 29.19
CA PHE A 172 17.00 -10.19 28.94
C PHE A 172 17.18 -11.03 30.19
N TYR A 173 16.39 -12.08 30.29
CA TYR A 173 16.38 -13.04 31.39
C TYR A 173 16.38 -14.45 30.82
N GLU A 174 17.13 -15.33 31.47
CA GLU A 174 17.07 -16.77 31.24
C GLU A 174 16.60 -17.47 32.52
N ASN A 175 15.49 -18.20 32.45
CA ASN A 175 14.85 -18.84 33.61
C ASN A 175 14.66 -17.86 34.79
N GLY A 176 14.26 -16.61 34.50
CA GLY A 176 14.06 -15.56 35.48
C GLY A 176 15.36 -14.94 36.05
N THR A 177 16.53 -15.36 35.57
CA THR A 177 17.82 -14.77 35.96
C THR A 177 18.24 -13.72 34.91
N PRO A 178 18.58 -12.47 35.32
CA PRO A 178 19.04 -11.46 34.38
C PRO A 178 20.32 -11.93 33.69
N THR A 179 20.35 -11.78 32.37
CA THR A 179 21.47 -12.10 31.51
C THR A 179 22.07 -10.82 30.92
N GLU A 180 21.80 -10.55 29.64
CA GLU A 180 22.36 -9.41 28.93
C GLU A 180 21.37 -8.24 28.86
N GLU A 181 21.91 -7.03 28.92
CA GLU A 181 21.16 -5.80 28.68
C GLU A 181 21.54 -5.23 27.33
N PHE A 182 20.55 -4.85 26.54
CA PHE A 182 20.73 -4.28 25.21
C PHE A 182 20.26 -2.83 25.17
N THR A 183 21.05 -1.96 24.54
CA THR A 183 20.71 -0.55 24.35
C THR A 183 20.01 -0.35 23.02
N ILE A 184 18.93 0.42 23.03
CA ILE A 184 18.24 0.85 21.81
C ILE A 184 19.04 1.95 21.15
N ILE A 185 19.59 1.72 19.97
CA ILE A 185 20.47 2.69 19.28
C ILE A 185 19.80 3.36 18.08
N ALA A 186 18.69 2.82 17.60
CA ALA A 186 17.90 3.42 16.52
C ALA A 186 16.45 2.93 16.54
N LYS A 187 15.59 3.73 15.90
CA LYS A 187 14.26 3.31 15.45
C LYS A 187 14.26 3.27 13.92
N ALA A 188 13.75 2.22 13.34
CA ALA A 188 13.79 1.99 11.91
C ALA A 188 12.45 1.44 11.38
N VAL A 189 12.27 1.56 10.07
CA VAL A 189 11.18 0.93 9.31
C VAL A 189 11.79 0.10 8.22
N ALA A 190 11.32 -1.12 8.03
CA ALA A 190 11.66 -1.89 6.83
C ALA A 190 10.79 -1.43 5.66
N THR A 191 11.33 -1.54 4.44
CA THR A 191 10.55 -1.20 3.25
C THR A 191 9.33 -2.11 3.10
N ASN A 192 8.24 -1.53 2.67
CA ASN A 192 6.84 -1.98 2.75
C ASN A 192 6.50 -3.45 2.47
N SER A 193 7.33 -4.21 1.78
CA SER A 193 7.02 -5.60 1.47
C SER A 193 7.65 -6.59 2.43
N ASP A 194 8.77 -6.19 3.00
CA ASP A 194 9.47 -7.05 3.95
C ASP A 194 8.77 -6.99 5.33
N MET A 195 7.88 -6.01 5.51
CA MET A 195 7.06 -5.79 6.70
C MET A 195 5.92 -6.80 6.88
N THR A 196 5.39 -7.39 5.81
CA THR A 196 4.35 -8.43 5.94
C THR A 196 4.83 -9.63 6.73
N MET A 197 6.15 -9.81 6.82
CA MET A 197 6.78 -10.86 7.60
C MET A 197 6.91 -10.52 9.09
N THR A 198 6.89 -9.24 9.45
CA THR A 198 7.03 -8.82 10.86
C THR A 198 5.68 -8.71 11.58
N GLY A 199 4.59 -9.10 10.89
CA GLY A 199 3.28 -9.42 11.43
C GLY A 199 2.50 -8.25 12.03
N GLY A 200 1.66 -7.60 11.21
CA GLY A 200 0.45 -6.97 11.70
C GLY A 200 -0.63 -8.05 11.82
N GLY A 201 -0.73 -8.69 12.94
CA GLY A 201 -1.62 -9.82 13.16
C GLY A 201 -3.06 -9.43 13.46
N SER A 202 -3.88 -10.37 13.70
CA SER A 202 -5.29 -10.23 14.03
C SER A 202 -5.53 -9.77 15.48
N ASN A 203 -6.76 -9.35 15.73
CA ASN A 203 -7.26 -8.69 16.93
C ASN A 203 -7.07 -9.39 18.29
N ILE A 204 -6.48 -10.57 18.38
CA ILE A 204 -6.27 -11.29 19.64
C ILE A 204 -4.78 -11.39 20.00
N ALA A 205 -3.89 -11.51 19.02
CA ALA A 205 -2.43 -11.51 19.25
C ALA A 205 -1.87 -10.14 19.59
N GLN A 206 -2.63 -9.06 19.37
CA GLN A 206 -2.29 -7.70 19.76
C GLN A 206 -2.34 -7.46 21.27
N ILE A 207 -2.76 -8.42 22.05
CA ILE A 207 -3.00 -8.22 23.47
C ILE A 207 -1.70 -8.05 24.25
N ILE A 208 -0.57 -8.63 23.81
CA ILE A 208 0.76 -8.36 24.37
C ILE A 208 1.78 -8.20 23.23
N GLU A 209 1.51 -7.30 22.31
CA GLU A 209 2.55 -6.87 21.38
C GLU A 209 3.48 -5.89 22.12
N GLY A 210 4.58 -6.42 22.58
CA GLY A 210 5.71 -5.62 22.97
C GLY A 210 6.38 -4.97 21.74
N PRO A 211 7.39 -4.15 21.97
CA PRO A 211 8.17 -3.57 20.90
C PRO A 211 8.77 -4.66 20.02
N LYS A 212 8.83 -4.43 18.72
CA LYS A 212 9.55 -5.30 17.79
C LYS A 212 11.06 -5.00 17.91
N ILE A 213 11.75 -5.90 18.57
CA ILE A 213 13.17 -5.77 18.91
C ILE A 213 13.98 -6.48 17.83
N PHE A 214 14.81 -5.74 17.12
CA PHE A 214 15.66 -6.27 16.05
C PHE A 214 17.12 -6.20 16.44
N MET A 215 17.82 -7.33 16.38
CA MET A 215 19.25 -7.44 16.69
C MET A 215 20.00 -8.16 15.57
N ALA A 216 21.32 -8.02 15.59
CA ALA A 216 22.17 -8.73 14.65
C ALA A 216 22.03 -10.26 14.84
N GLU A 217 22.10 -11.00 13.74
CA GLU A 217 21.97 -12.46 13.71
C GLU A 217 22.88 -13.19 14.71
N ASN A 218 24.15 -12.75 14.82
CA ASN A 218 25.10 -13.34 15.76
C ASN A 218 24.63 -13.17 17.21
N LYS A 219 24.10 -12.00 17.57
CA LYS A 219 23.58 -11.74 18.92
C LYS A 219 22.32 -12.52 19.22
N PHE A 220 21.43 -12.64 18.23
CA PHE A 220 20.24 -13.48 18.35
C PHE A 220 20.61 -14.94 18.64
N LYS A 221 21.57 -15.49 17.89
CA LYS A 221 22.06 -16.87 18.06
C LYS A 221 22.85 -17.11 19.34
N GLU A 222 23.37 -16.07 19.98
CA GLU A 222 23.99 -16.14 21.30
C GLU A 222 22.93 -16.31 22.40
N ILE A 223 21.74 -15.71 22.24
CA ILE A 223 20.63 -15.76 23.21
C ILE A 223 19.76 -16.99 23.00
N TYR A 224 19.40 -17.30 21.74
CA TYR A 224 18.51 -18.37 21.37
C TYR A 224 19.29 -19.54 20.79
N GLU A 225 19.37 -20.66 21.56
CA GLU A 225 20.19 -21.84 21.17
C GLU A 225 19.70 -22.51 19.87
N THR A 226 18.40 -22.50 19.64
CA THR A 226 17.77 -23.07 18.44
C THR A 226 17.00 -22.00 17.65
N PRO A 227 17.71 -21.13 16.94
CA PRO A 227 17.08 -19.99 16.27
C PRO A 227 16.12 -20.46 15.17
N THR A 228 14.86 -20.05 15.26
CA THR A 228 13.84 -20.36 14.25
C THR A 228 13.98 -19.42 13.06
N LEU A 229 14.24 -19.97 11.88
CA LEU A 229 14.26 -19.19 10.65
C LEU A 229 12.82 -18.87 10.25
N TYR A 230 12.43 -17.63 10.49
CA TYR A 230 11.08 -17.13 10.25
C TYR A 230 10.84 -16.77 8.79
N GLY A 231 11.83 -16.19 8.14
CA GLY A 231 11.77 -15.79 6.74
C GLY A 231 13.12 -15.83 6.04
N PHE A 232 13.09 -16.17 4.78
CA PHE A 232 14.23 -16.13 3.89
C PHE A 232 13.89 -15.22 2.70
N LEU A 233 14.61 -14.10 2.57
CA LEU A 233 14.35 -13.08 1.58
C LEU A 233 15.55 -13.02 0.62
N PHE A 234 15.31 -12.83 -0.66
CA PHE A 234 16.38 -12.76 -1.64
C PHE A 234 15.93 -12.04 -2.92
N ASP A 235 16.92 -11.60 -3.69
CA ASP A 235 16.70 -11.03 -5.00
C ASP A 235 17.07 -12.06 -6.07
N VAL A 236 16.43 -11.95 -7.24
CA VAL A 236 16.70 -12.82 -8.40
C VAL A 236 16.87 -11.94 -9.64
N GLU A 237 17.92 -12.20 -10.43
CA GLU A 237 18.08 -11.51 -11.71
C GLU A 237 16.82 -11.63 -12.57
N GLU A 238 16.41 -10.53 -13.20
CA GLU A 238 15.12 -10.41 -13.90
C GLU A 238 14.84 -11.56 -14.88
N GLN A 239 15.88 -12.05 -15.56
CA GLN A 239 15.78 -13.15 -16.52
C GLN A 239 15.40 -14.49 -15.89
N TYR A 240 15.66 -14.70 -14.59
CA TYR A 240 15.38 -15.95 -13.87
C TYR A 240 14.16 -15.86 -12.94
N GLN A 241 13.56 -14.69 -12.77
CA GLN A 241 12.43 -14.50 -11.84
C GLN A 241 11.25 -15.42 -12.16
N GLN A 242 10.93 -15.63 -13.43
CA GLN A 242 9.83 -16.51 -13.83
C GLN A 242 10.14 -17.99 -13.58
N GLU A 243 11.40 -18.40 -13.73
CA GLU A 243 11.87 -19.76 -13.43
C GLU A 243 11.82 -20.01 -11.92
N MET A 244 12.32 -19.06 -11.12
CA MET A 244 12.24 -19.11 -9.66
C MET A 244 10.80 -19.20 -9.15
N GLU A 245 9.87 -18.41 -9.70
CA GLU A 245 8.45 -18.50 -9.35
C GLU A 245 7.86 -19.88 -9.64
N SER A 246 8.23 -20.45 -10.79
CA SER A 246 7.80 -21.80 -11.18
C SER A 246 8.40 -22.88 -10.29
N TYR A 247 9.63 -22.69 -9.82
CA TYR A 247 10.31 -23.58 -8.87
C TYR A 247 9.61 -23.54 -7.51
N LEU A 248 9.41 -22.37 -6.92
CA LEU A 248 8.76 -22.21 -5.62
C LEU A 248 7.29 -22.65 -5.62
N ALA A 249 6.58 -22.51 -6.74
CA ALA A 249 5.19 -22.96 -6.87
C ALA A 249 5.05 -24.50 -6.83
N GLN A 250 6.12 -25.26 -7.02
CA GLN A 250 6.13 -26.72 -6.94
C GLN A 250 6.52 -27.22 -5.54
N ASP A 251 7.15 -26.38 -4.74
CA ASP A 251 7.54 -26.72 -3.38
C ASP A 251 6.33 -26.53 -2.44
N THR A 252 5.96 -27.60 -1.74
CA THR A 252 4.84 -27.59 -0.78
C THR A 252 5.27 -27.33 0.66
N ASP A 253 6.57 -27.35 0.90
CA ASP A 253 7.14 -27.20 2.25
C ASP A 253 7.35 -25.72 2.61
N VAL A 254 7.25 -24.83 1.63
CA VAL A 254 7.37 -23.39 1.82
C VAL A 254 6.19 -22.64 1.19
N ALA A 255 5.85 -21.50 1.77
CA ALA A 255 5.02 -20.48 1.14
C ALA A 255 5.91 -19.33 0.68
N TYR A 256 5.48 -18.60 -0.33
CA TYR A 256 6.26 -17.48 -0.82
C TYR A 256 5.40 -16.31 -1.28
N THR A 257 6.01 -15.15 -1.30
CA THR A 257 5.49 -13.96 -1.96
C THR A 257 6.55 -13.47 -2.95
N SER A 258 6.14 -13.14 -4.17
CA SER A 258 7.05 -12.64 -5.20
C SER A 258 6.64 -11.26 -5.71
N ILE A 259 7.62 -10.52 -6.20
CA ILE A 259 7.38 -9.26 -6.90
C ILE A 259 6.51 -9.45 -8.15
N LEU A 260 6.59 -10.61 -8.80
CA LEU A 260 5.77 -10.95 -9.97
C LEU A 260 4.28 -11.10 -9.59
N THR A 261 3.99 -11.89 -8.55
CA THR A 261 2.63 -12.07 -8.02
C THR A 261 2.04 -10.75 -7.56
N MET A 262 2.83 -9.92 -6.88
CA MET A 262 2.37 -8.60 -6.43
C MET A 262 2.11 -7.66 -7.61
N LYS A 263 2.99 -7.60 -8.60
CA LYS A 263 2.77 -6.83 -9.83
C LYS A 263 1.51 -7.30 -10.58
N ALA A 264 1.28 -8.62 -10.64
CA ALA A 264 0.10 -9.20 -11.25
C ALA A 264 -1.19 -8.79 -10.50
N THR A 265 -1.18 -8.87 -9.17
CA THR A 265 -2.31 -8.47 -8.31
C THR A 265 -2.63 -6.98 -8.48
N VAL A 266 -1.62 -6.12 -8.38
CA VAL A 266 -1.79 -4.67 -8.58
C VAL A 266 -2.31 -4.35 -9.99
N SER A 267 -1.76 -5.03 -11.02
CA SER A 267 -2.22 -4.87 -12.39
C SER A 267 -3.66 -5.36 -12.58
N GLY A 268 -4.05 -6.45 -11.91
CA GLY A 268 -5.41 -6.95 -11.87
C GLY A 268 -6.39 -5.93 -11.30
N VAL A 269 -6.11 -5.40 -10.12
CA VAL A 269 -6.91 -4.34 -9.49
C VAL A 269 -6.99 -3.10 -10.37
N LYS A 270 -5.86 -2.65 -10.91
CA LYS A 270 -5.79 -1.51 -11.85
C LYS A 270 -6.71 -1.74 -13.06
N ASN A 271 -6.66 -2.92 -13.67
CA ASN A 271 -7.48 -3.24 -14.84
C ASN A 271 -8.98 -3.24 -14.51
N VAL A 272 -9.38 -3.76 -13.34
CA VAL A 272 -10.78 -3.72 -12.88
C VAL A 272 -11.24 -2.28 -12.66
N VAL A 273 -10.42 -1.45 -12.00
CA VAL A 273 -10.74 -0.03 -11.78
C VAL A 273 -10.85 0.73 -13.10
N LEU A 274 -9.93 0.49 -14.05
CA LEU A 274 -9.99 1.10 -15.37
C LEU A 274 -11.23 0.64 -16.17
N LEU A 275 -11.62 -0.63 -16.07
CA LEU A 275 -12.79 -1.15 -16.76
C LEU A 275 -14.06 -0.54 -16.18
N ILE A 276 -14.25 -0.57 -14.87
CA ILE A 276 -15.44 -0.01 -14.21
C ILE A 276 -15.50 1.51 -14.41
N GLY A 277 -14.40 2.20 -14.15
CA GLY A 277 -14.30 3.65 -14.33
C GLY A 277 -14.48 4.07 -15.80
N GLY A 278 -13.94 3.28 -16.74
CA GLY A 278 -14.11 3.48 -18.18
C GLY A 278 -15.57 3.36 -18.58
N VAL A 279 -16.26 2.28 -18.20
CA VAL A 279 -17.71 2.09 -18.53
C VAL A 279 -18.55 3.23 -17.98
N ILE A 280 -18.34 3.64 -16.73
CA ILE A 280 -19.05 4.76 -16.11
C ILE A 280 -18.71 6.06 -16.87
N GLY A 281 -17.45 6.29 -17.19
CA GLY A 281 -16.99 7.46 -17.96
C GLY A 281 -17.62 7.52 -19.35
N ASP A 282 -17.67 6.39 -20.05
CA ASP A 282 -18.30 6.28 -21.39
C ASP A 282 -19.80 6.60 -21.35
N VAL A 283 -20.50 6.13 -20.31
CA VAL A 283 -21.94 6.46 -20.12
C VAL A 283 -22.12 7.96 -19.94
N PHE A 284 -21.32 8.61 -19.07
CA PHE A 284 -21.38 10.07 -18.89
C PHE A 284 -20.98 10.83 -20.15
N ALA A 285 -19.97 10.36 -20.89
CA ALA A 285 -19.57 10.94 -22.17
C ALA A 285 -20.72 10.88 -23.21
N LEU A 286 -21.43 9.75 -23.28
CA LEU A 286 -22.56 9.56 -24.18
C LEU A 286 -23.74 10.48 -23.82
N VAL A 287 -24.05 10.60 -22.52
CA VAL A 287 -25.05 11.56 -22.03
C VAL A 287 -24.64 13.00 -22.37
N GLY A 288 -23.37 13.35 -22.16
CA GLY A 288 -22.81 14.65 -22.52
C GLY A 288 -22.92 14.94 -24.03
N LEU A 289 -22.63 13.95 -24.85
CA LEU A 289 -22.76 14.05 -26.32
C LEU A 289 -24.21 14.30 -26.74
N ILE A 290 -25.17 13.53 -26.20
CA ILE A 290 -26.60 13.71 -26.49
C ILE A 290 -27.07 15.12 -26.08
N ASN A 291 -26.65 15.58 -24.89
CA ASN A 291 -26.97 16.93 -24.42
C ASN A 291 -26.37 18.01 -25.32
N PHE A 292 -25.12 17.82 -25.78
CA PHE A 292 -24.47 18.75 -26.70
C PHE A 292 -25.22 18.80 -28.05
N ILE A 293 -25.60 17.67 -28.62
CA ILE A 293 -26.40 17.60 -29.85
C ILE A 293 -27.77 18.33 -29.66
N ASN A 294 -28.45 18.06 -28.55
CA ASN A 294 -29.73 18.71 -28.23
C ASN A 294 -29.56 20.23 -28.09
N LEU A 295 -28.48 20.71 -27.43
CA LEU A 295 -28.17 22.13 -27.31
C LEU A 295 -28.02 22.79 -28.67
N VAL A 296 -27.21 22.21 -29.56
CA VAL A 296 -26.96 22.74 -30.91
C VAL A 296 -28.26 22.71 -31.76
N MET A 297 -29.02 21.63 -31.71
CA MET A 297 -30.28 21.49 -32.43
C MET A 297 -31.29 22.50 -31.93
N THR A 298 -31.46 22.66 -30.63
CA THR A 298 -32.39 23.63 -30.03
C THR A 298 -32.00 25.05 -30.42
N ASN A 299 -30.72 25.41 -30.37
CA ASN A 299 -30.28 26.73 -30.82
C ASN A 299 -30.60 27.00 -32.28
N ILE A 300 -30.43 26.02 -33.18
CA ILE A 300 -30.77 26.16 -34.59
C ILE A 300 -32.26 26.35 -34.78
N ILE A 301 -33.10 25.55 -34.10
CA ILE A 301 -34.54 25.60 -34.21
C ILE A 301 -35.09 26.90 -33.63
N THR A 302 -34.66 27.30 -32.46
CA THR A 302 -35.16 28.52 -31.79
C THR A 302 -34.76 29.79 -32.54
N ARG A 303 -33.53 29.86 -33.09
CA ARG A 303 -32.98 31.02 -33.78
C ARG A 303 -33.20 30.96 -35.30
N ARG A 304 -34.05 30.05 -35.78
CA ARG A 304 -34.25 29.87 -37.23
C ARG A 304 -34.70 31.14 -37.95
N HIS A 305 -35.55 31.94 -37.29
CA HIS A 305 -36.04 33.20 -37.84
C HIS A 305 -34.94 34.25 -37.93
N GLU A 306 -34.11 34.37 -36.93
CA GLU A 306 -32.93 35.23 -36.95
C GLU A 306 -32.00 34.86 -38.10
N PHE A 307 -31.73 33.57 -38.31
CA PHE A 307 -30.90 33.08 -39.40
C PHE A 307 -31.49 33.36 -40.77
N ALA A 308 -32.82 33.19 -40.93
CA ALA A 308 -33.51 33.54 -42.17
C ALA A 308 -33.47 35.04 -42.45
N THR A 309 -33.62 35.89 -41.43
CA THR A 309 -33.49 37.34 -41.54
C THR A 309 -32.07 37.74 -41.97
N MET A 310 -31.03 37.18 -41.32
CA MET A 310 -29.64 37.44 -41.70
C MET A 310 -29.34 37.02 -43.15
N GLN A 311 -29.88 35.87 -43.59
CA GLN A 311 -29.73 35.43 -44.98
C GLN A 311 -30.49 36.34 -45.96
N SER A 312 -31.63 36.90 -45.57
CA SER A 312 -32.35 37.84 -46.39
C SER A 312 -31.64 39.20 -46.58
N ILE A 313 -30.83 39.58 -45.62
CA ILE A 313 -29.93 40.79 -45.67
C ILE A 313 -28.63 40.51 -46.42
N GLY A 314 -28.36 39.25 -46.85
CA GLY A 314 -27.24 38.89 -47.69
C GLY A 314 -26.16 38.00 -47.02
N MET A 315 -26.45 37.47 -45.84
CA MET A 315 -25.54 36.50 -45.21
C MET A 315 -25.47 35.22 -46.03
N THR A 316 -24.27 34.75 -46.32
CA THR A 316 -24.08 33.50 -47.05
C THR A 316 -24.18 32.29 -46.16
N ASN A 317 -24.51 31.14 -46.71
CA ASN A 317 -24.53 29.84 -45.97
C ASN A 317 -23.17 29.49 -45.33
N GLN A 318 -22.06 29.95 -45.94
CA GLN A 318 -20.74 29.74 -45.39
C GLN A 318 -20.48 30.59 -44.15
N GLN A 319 -20.97 31.82 -44.13
CA GLN A 319 -20.87 32.73 -42.98
C GLN A 319 -21.72 32.21 -41.82
N LEU A 320 -22.93 31.77 -42.07
CA LEU A 320 -23.82 31.16 -41.07
C LEU A 320 -23.18 29.90 -40.46
N ARG A 321 -22.62 29.04 -41.31
CA ARG A 321 -21.92 27.83 -40.86
C ARG A 321 -20.73 28.17 -39.98
N LYS A 322 -19.87 29.15 -40.35
CA LYS A 322 -18.74 29.58 -39.56
C LYS A 322 -19.18 30.11 -38.18
N MET A 323 -20.24 30.90 -38.14
CA MET A 323 -20.83 31.44 -36.92
C MET A 323 -21.22 30.32 -35.95
N MET A 324 -22.02 29.34 -36.44
CA MET A 324 -22.47 28.20 -35.64
C MET A 324 -21.31 27.32 -35.14
N ILE A 325 -20.31 27.09 -35.97
CA ILE A 325 -19.11 26.34 -35.55
C ILE A 325 -18.36 27.12 -34.46
N SER A 326 -18.18 28.42 -34.61
CA SER A 326 -17.50 29.27 -33.62
C SER A 326 -18.24 29.26 -32.27
N GLU A 327 -19.58 29.35 -32.31
CA GLU A 327 -20.42 29.28 -31.12
C GLU A 327 -20.27 27.91 -30.40
N SER A 328 -20.35 26.81 -31.17
CA SER A 328 -20.15 25.45 -30.63
C SER A 328 -18.76 25.23 -30.05
N PHE A 329 -17.72 25.78 -30.69
CA PHE A 329 -16.35 25.77 -30.16
C PHE A 329 -16.25 26.49 -28.81
N SER A 330 -16.91 27.66 -28.70
CA SER A 330 -16.90 28.43 -27.44
C SER A 330 -17.55 27.67 -26.31
N TYR A 331 -18.66 26.97 -26.56
CA TYR A 331 -19.31 26.10 -25.56
C TYR A 331 -18.40 24.95 -25.12
N VAL A 332 -17.74 24.26 -26.06
CA VAL A 332 -16.83 23.14 -25.76
C VAL A 332 -15.60 23.62 -25.01
N LEU A 333 -15.02 24.73 -25.40
CA LEU A 333 -13.84 25.29 -24.69
C LEU A 333 -14.18 25.67 -23.25
N LEU A 334 -15.31 26.40 -23.06
CA LEU A 334 -15.74 26.80 -21.72
C LEU A 334 -16.05 25.57 -20.83
N ALA A 335 -16.83 24.62 -21.37
CA ALA A 335 -17.14 23.37 -20.67
C ALA A 335 -15.89 22.54 -20.36
N GLY A 336 -14.93 22.50 -21.31
CA GLY A 336 -13.66 21.81 -21.15
C GLY A 336 -12.79 22.42 -20.03
N ILE A 337 -12.70 23.75 -19.97
CA ILE A 337 -11.95 24.43 -18.91
C ILE A 337 -12.60 24.18 -17.56
N VAL A 338 -13.90 24.42 -17.43
CA VAL A 338 -14.64 24.23 -16.15
C VAL A 338 -14.60 22.75 -15.73
N GLY A 339 -14.84 21.82 -16.66
CA GLY A 339 -14.82 20.40 -16.39
C GLY A 339 -13.43 19.90 -15.95
N THR A 340 -12.35 20.36 -16.61
CA THR A 340 -10.98 19.98 -16.24
C THR A 340 -10.61 20.54 -14.87
N LEU A 341 -10.97 21.77 -14.55
CA LEU A 341 -10.74 22.37 -13.24
C LEU A 341 -11.52 21.60 -12.15
N ALA A 342 -12.78 21.31 -12.38
CA ALA A 342 -13.60 20.53 -11.43
C ALA A 342 -13.05 19.12 -11.23
N ALA A 343 -12.67 18.43 -12.31
CA ALA A 343 -12.04 17.10 -12.23
C ALA A 343 -10.70 17.13 -11.49
N GLY A 344 -9.91 18.21 -11.69
CA GLY A 344 -8.65 18.43 -10.97
C GLY A 344 -8.86 18.59 -9.46
N VAL A 345 -9.81 19.44 -9.07
CA VAL A 345 -10.14 19.64 -7.64
C VAL A 345 -10.65 18.34 -7.01
N LEU A 346 -11.60 17.64 -7.66
CA LEU A 346 -12.12 16.37 -7.15
C LEU A 346 -11.04 15.27 -7.08
N GLY A 347 -10.15 15.22 -8.06
CA GLY A 347 -9.03 14.28 -8.07
C GLY A 347 -8.06 14.53 -6.92
N MET A 348 -7.68 15.79 -6.71
CA MET A 348 -6.74 16.17 -5.65
C MET A 348 -7.34 16.10 -4.24
N THR A 349 -8.65 16.15 -4.09
CA THR A 349 -9.31 16.08 -2.77
C THR A 349 -9.87 14.70 -2.50
N LEU A 350 -10.90 14.27 -3.24
CA LEU A 350 -11.62 13.03 -2.94
C LEU A 350 -10.82 11.78 -3.35
N VAL A 351 -10.27 11.75 -4.57
CA VAL A 351 -9.58 10.55 -5.06
C VAL A 351 -8.28 10.35 -4.30
N ARG A 352 -7.54 11.44 -4.05
CA ARG A 352 -6.32 11.38 -3.25
C ARG A 352 -6.62 10.92 -1.82
N ALA A 353 -7.60 11.51 -1.15
CA ALA A 353 -8.02 11.10 0.20
C ALA A 353 -8.46 9.62 0.24
N PHE A 354 -9.20 9.15 -0.78
CA PHE A 354 -9.60 7.74 -0.87
C PHE A 354 -8.41 6.79 -1.04
N VAL A 355 -7.44 7.16 -1.87
CA VAL A 355 -6.21 6.37 -2.05
C VAL A 355 -5.38 6.35 -0.78
N GLU A 356 -5.26 7.47 -0.05
CA GLU A 356 -4.48 7.59 1.18
C GLU A 356 -5.13 6.85 2.37
N ILE A 357 -6.46 6.73 2.42
CA ILE A 357 -7.20 6.00 3.48
C ILE A 357 -7.27 4.49 3.18
N SER A 358 -7.04 4.07 1.95
CA SER A 358 -7.14 2.65 1.56
C SER A 358 -6.00 1.82 2.16
N PRO A 359 -6.26 0.62 2.73
CA PRO A 359 -5.21 -0.30 3.17
C PRO A 359 -4.21 -0.70 2.07
N SER A 360 -4.62 -0.53 0.81
CA SER A 360 -3.74 -0.71 -0.37
C SER A 360 -2.93 0.53 -0.73
N SER A 361 -2.97 1.60 0.05
CA SER A 361 -2.21 2.86 -0.19
C SER A 361 -0.71 2.64 -0.27
N ILE A 362 -0.21 1.65 0.44
CA ILE A 362 1.20 1.20 0.39
C ILE A 362 1.65 0.85 -1.04
N MET A 363 0.73 0.42 -1.90
CA MET A 363 1.03 0.00 -3.28
C MET A 363 0.58 0.99 -4.36
N MET A 364 -0.22 1.99 -4.01
CA MET A 364 -0.82 2.92 -4.97
C MET A 364 -0.45 4.36 -4.63
N THR A 365 0.25 5.02 -5.54
CA THR A 365 0.48 6.46 -5.46
C THR A 365 -0.49 7.19 -6.37
N PHE A 366 -1.16 8.22 -5.84
CA PHE A 366 -1.99 9.09 -6.66
C PHE A 366 -1.12 9.92 -7.59
N GLN A 367 -1.31 9.73 -8.91
CA GLN A 367 -0.66 10.55 -9.94
C GLN A 367 -1.73 11.18 -10.83
N MET A 368 -1.81 12.49 -10.79
CA MET A 368 -2.73 13.22 -11.65
C MET A 368 -2.17 13.30 -13.08
N THR A 369 -2.93 12.76 -14.05
CA THR A 369 -2.59 12.86 -15.47
C THR A 369 -3.62 13.73 -16.20
N LEU A 370 -3.15 14.63 -17.07
CA LEU A 370 -4.01 15.47 -17.92
C LEU A 370 -4.40 14.77 -19.24
N LEU A 371 -3.81 13.61 -19.52
CA LEU A 371 -4.02 12.90 -20.79
C LEU A 371 -5.49 12.57 -21.08
N PRO A 372 -6.29 12.01 -20.14
CA PRO A 372 -7.71 11.76 -20.39
C PRO A 372 -8.51 13.03 -20.69
N ALA A 373 -8.22 14.12 -19.99
CA ALA A 373 -8.88 15.41 -20.23
C ALA A 373 -8.55 15.96 -21.61
N LEU A 374 -7.32 15.83 -22.09
CA LEU A 374 -6.90 16.24 -23.43
C LEU A 374 -7.59 15.39 -24.51
N ILE A 375 -7.68 14.08 -24.34
CA ILE A 375 -8.37 13.18 -25.29
C ILE A 375 -9.84 13.58 -25.41
N MET A 376 -10.50 13.79 -24.28
CA MET A 376 -11.91 14.22 -24.27
C MET A 376 -12.11 15.60 -24.89
N LEU A 377 -11.22 16.55 -24.61
CA LEU A 377 -11.28 17.87 -25.22
C LEU A 377 -11.17 17.80 -26.76
N VAL A 378 -10.22 17.03 -27.28
CA VAL A 378 -10.05 16.83 -28.73
C VAL A 378 -11.32 16.20 -29.34
N LEU A 379 -11.86 15.15 -28.69
CA LEU A 379 -13.09 14.51 -29.14
C LEU A 379 -14.26 15.51 -29.24
N PHE A 380 -14.49 16.30 -28.20
CA PHE A 380 -15.58 17.30 -28.19
C PHE A 380 -15.33 18.44 -29.18
N LEU A 381 -14.08 18.85 -29.45
CA LEU A 381 -13.74 19.82 -30.48
C LEU A 381 -14.08 19.31 -31.88
N VAL A 382 -13.81 18.03 -32.15
CA VAL A 382 -14.23 17.37 -33.41
C VAL A 382 -15.74 17.37 -33.54
N LEU A 383 -16.46 17.05 -32.47
CA LEU A 383 -17.93 17.08 -32.44
C LEU A 383 -18.48 18.51 -32.60
N ALA A 384 -17.84 19.52 -32.01
CA ALA A 384 -18.19 20.93 -32.18
C ALA A 384 -18.11 21.40 -33.64
N PHE A 385 -17.28 20.75 -34.46
CA PHE A 385 -17.24 20.96 -35.89
C PHE A 385 -18.29 20.15 -36.64
N ILE A 386 -18.44 18.86 -36.35
CA ILE A 386 -19.32 17.93 -37.11
C ILE A 386 -20.81 18.24 -36.87
N VAL A 387 -21.21 18.39 -35.59
CA VAL A 387 -22.63 18.51 -35.23
C VAL A 387 -23.33 19.71 -35.88
N PRO A 388 -22.78 20.95 -35.84
CA PRO A 388 -23.39 22.10 -36.50
C PRO A 388 -23.49 21.94 -38.03
N VAL A 389 -22.46 21.32 -38.64
CA VAL A 389 -22.42 21.09 -40.08
C VAL A 389 -23.51 20.14 -40.53
N VAL A 390 -23.69 19.03 -39.81
CA VAL A 390 -24.74 18.03 -40.08
C VAL A 390 -26.10 18.64 -39.82
N ALA A 391 -26.28 19.31 -38.68
CA ALA A 391 -27.51 19.95 -38.31
C ALA A 391 -27.97 21.00 -39.34
N LEU A 392 -27.06 21.88 -39.78
CA LEU A 392 -27.37 22.86 -40.84
C LEU A 392 -27.67 22.21 -42.17
N ARG A 393 -27.04 21.11 -42.57
CA ARG A 393 -27.37 20.36 -43.79
C ARG A 393 -28.80 19.80 -43.73
N LEU A 394 -29.18 19.20 -42.63
CA LEU A 394 -30.53 18.67 -42.42
C LEU A 394 -31.59 19.79 -42.45
N PHE A 395 -31.21 20.96 -41.94
CA PHE A 395 -32.07 22.13 -41.87
C PHE A 395 -32.21 22.88 -43.21
N ASN A 396 -31.16 22.93 -44.04
CA ASN A 396 -31.15 23.63 -45.32
C ASN A 396 -31.91 22.95 -46.44
N ASN A 397 -32.47 21.76 -46.22
CA ASN A 397 -33.29 21.08 -47.24
C ASN A 397 -34.67 21.75 -47.51
N ARG A 398 -35.05 22.79 -46.73
CA ARG A 398 -36.23 23.59 -46.97
C ARG A 398 -35.88 24.99 -47.48
N SER A 399 -36.71 25.53 -48.41
CA SER A 399 -36.45 26.90 -48.97
C SER A 399 -36.58 27.98 -47.90
N VAL A 400 -35.84 29.09 -48.07
CA VAL A 400 -35.85 30.24 -47.14
C VAL A 400 -37.27 30.80 -46.98
N VAL A 401 -38.08 30.79 -48.05
CA VAL A 401 -39.48 31.26 -48.08
C VAL A 401 -40.37 30.36 -47.22
N GLU A 402 -40.17 29.05 -47.26
CA GLU A 402 -40.92 28.09 -46.47
C GLU A 402 -40.62 28.19 -44.98
N ARG A 403 -39.37 28.57 -44.61
CA ARG A 403 -38.94 28.78 -43.24
C ARG A 403 -39.53 30.03 -42.59
N LEU A 404 -39.86 31.05 -43.39
CA LEU A 404 -40.48 32.30 -42.92
C LEU A 404 -41.99 32.13 -42.74
N ARG A 405 -42.62 31.15 -43.45
CA ARG A 405 -44.07 30.92 -43.48
C ARG A 405 -44.65 30.00 -42.41
N VAL A 406 -43.82 29.30 -41.65
CA VAL A 406 -44.23 28.26 -40.65
C VAL A 406 -44.75 28.90 -39.34
N ASN A 407 -44.98 30.18 -39.24
CA ASN A 407 -45.50 30.85 -38.06
C ASN A 407 -46.88 31.54 -38.32
N GLU A 408 -47.62 31.09 -39.31
CA GLU A 408 -49.06 31.32 -39.43
C GLU A 408 -49.79 29.94 -39.22
#